data_72743c86f66155f545e365c7541f0f16
#
_entry.id   72743c86f66155f545e365c7541f0f16
#
_cell.length_a   1.000
_cell.length_b   1.000
_cell.length_c   1.000
_cell.angle_alpha   90.00
_cell.angle_beta   90.00
_cell.angle_gamma   90.00
#
_symmetry.space_group_name_H-M   'P 1'
#
loop_
_entity.id
_entity.type
_entity.pdbx_description
1 polymer ?
#
loop_
_entity_poly.entity_id
_entity_poly.type
_entity_poly.pdbx_seq_one_letter_code
_entity_poly.pdbx_strand_id
1 'polypeptide(L)'
;MILSCNHISKSYGVETILNDCSFFINDNEKAAIVGNNGAGKSTIMKIIMGELSPDDGNVIIGKDKTIGYLAQYQDLGSDTTIYEEVKSVKQNLIDMEQKLLEYEKEMAKVSGDELSKLIETYTNLEHRFQLLNGYSYKSEIEGVIKGLGFTEDDFNKSVGNLSGGQKTRVALCKLLLEKPDIIMLDEPTNHLDLNSIKWLETYLLNYNGAVLIIAHDRYFLDKIVSKVIEIENHKAHVYSGNYSDFAVKKQELRVATMNAYLKQQSEIKHQEEVIAKLRSYKQEKFYKRAESREKQLEKMDLIEKPEELKNNMTIKLEPDIVSGNDVLSVENLEKSYNTLLFKNISFEIKRGEHVAIIGDNGTGKTTILKIINGLV
;
A
#
# COMPACT_ATOMS: atom_id res chain seq x y z
N MET A 1 12.33 16.48 5.81
CA MET A 1 12.21 15.67 4.58
C MET A 1 13.03 14.41 4.77
N ILE A 2 12.37 13.26 4.70
CA ILE A 2 13.02 11.96 4.95
C ILE A 2 13.36 11.22 3.65
N LEU A 3 12.54 11.40 2.60
CA LEU A 3 12.69 10.80 1.28
C LEU A 3 12.39 11.83 0.20
N SER A 4 13.19 11.88 -0.86
CA SER A 4 12.94 12.66 -2.08
C SER A 4 13.26 11.84 -3.31
N CYS A 5 12.33 11.81 -4.23
CA CYS A 5 12.51 11.31 -5.59
C CYS A 5 12.56 12.51 -6.53
N ASN A 6 13.63 12.66 -7.30
CA ASN A 6 13.85 13.81 -8.17
C ASN A 6 14.02 13.33 -9.62
N HIS A 7 13.11 13.75 -10.50
CA HIS A 7 13.17 13.51 -11.95
C HIS A 7 13.33 12.03 -12.33
N ILE A 8 12.68 11.12 -11.57
CA ILE A 8 12.80 9.68 -11.79
C ILE A 8 12.16 9.30 -13.12
N SER A 9 12.95 8.68 -13.98
CA SER A 9 12.49 8.09 -15.25
C SER A 9 12.91 6.64 -15.34
N LYS A 10 12.03 5.79 -15.89
CA LYS A 10 12.27 4.36 -16.08
C LYS A 10 11.53 3.81 -17.29
N SER A 11 12.23 3.10 -18.15
CA SER A 11 11.68 2.41 -19.32
C SER A 11 12.12 0.95 -19.35
N TYR A 12 11.30 0.09 -19.94
CA TYR A 12 11.64 -1.29 -20.25
C TYR A 12 11.60 -1.47 -21.77
N GLY A 13 12.77 -1.49 -22.38
CA GLY A 13 12.90 -1.47 -23.84
C GLY A 13 12.31 -0.18 -24.43
N VAL A 14 11.24 -0.29 -25.21
CA VAL A 14 10.55 0.86 -25.82
C VAL A 14 9.40 1.42 -24.99
N GLU A 15 9.01 0.73 -23.93
CA GLU A 15 7.88 1.12 -23.09
C GLU A 15 8.37 1.98 -21.92
N THR A 16 7.95 3.26 -21.88
CA THR A 16 8.19 4.16 -20.77
C THR A 16 7.18 3.91 -19.66
N ILE A 17 7.66 3.62 -18.45
CA ILE A 17 6.82 3.39 -17.27
C ILE A 17 6.74 4.65 -16.40
N LEU A 18 7.87 5.30 -16.17
CA LEU A 18 7.98 6.54 -15.40
C LEU A 18 8.71 7.59 -16.24
N ASN A 19 8.23 8.81 -16.21
CA ASN A 19 8.83 9.92 -16.94
C ASN A 19 8.79 11.19 -16.08
N ASP A 20 9.96 11.63 -15.62
CA ASP A 20 10.13 12.86 -14.83
C ASP A 20 9.28 12.89 -13.54
N CYS A 21 9.24 11.78 -12.81
CA CYS A 21 8.50 11.68 -11.56
C CYS A 21 9.26 12.32 -10.41
N SER A 22 8.68 13.35 -9.79
CA SER A 22 9.27 14.07 -8.67
C SER A 22 8.28 14.21 -7.52
N PHE A 23 8.68 13.78 -6.30
CA PHE A 23 7.92 13.96 -5.07
C PHE A 23 8.83 13.80 -3.85
N PHE A 24 8.33 14.21 -2.70
CA PHE A 24 9.04 14.05 -1.43
C PHE A 24 8.10 13.63 -0.31
N ILE A 25 8.67 13.03 0.73
CA ILE A 25 7.98 12.65 1.96
C ILE A 25 8.73 13.29 3.12
N ASN A 26 7.96 13.89 4.03
CA ASN A 26 8.50 14.48 5.26
C ASN A 26 8.55 13.45 6.39
N ASP A 27 9.28 13.81 7.45
CA ASP A 27 9.27 13.02 8.68
C ASP A 27 7.83 12.91 9.21
N ASN A 28 7.47 11.73 9.71
CA ASN A 28 6.14 11.39 10.24
C ASN A 28 4.97 11.53 9.25
N GLU A 29 5.22 11.79 7.97
CA GLU A 29 4.19 11.94 6.97
C GLU A 29 3.66 10.57 6.50
N LYS A 30 2.34 10.47 6.30
CA LYS A 30 1.68 9.28 5.78
C LYS A 30 1.25 9.56 4.35
N ALA A 31 1.84 8.88 3.38
CA ALA A 31 1.59 9.09 1.96
C ALA A 31 1.11 7.81 1.28
N ALA A 32 0.23 7.95 0.29
CA ALA A 32 -0.15 6.87 -0.61
C ALA A 32 0.38 7.09 -2.01
N ILE A 33 0.78 6.02 -2.69
CA ILE A 33 0.97 5.99 -4.13
C ILE A 33 -0.24 5.34 -4.76
N VAL A 34 -0.93 6.05 -5.64
CA VAL A 34 -2.12 5.57 -6.35
C VAL A 34 -1.93 5.66 -7.85
N GLY A 35 -2.74 4.95 -8.61
CA GLY A 35 -2.69 4.91 -10.07
C GLY A 35 -3.23 3.59 -10.61
N ASN A 36 -3.45 3.51 -11.91
CA ASN A 36 -3.94 2.31 -12.58
C ASN A 36 -2.96 1.13 -12.43
N ASN A 37 -3.44 -0.09 -12.69
CA ASN A 37 -2.55 -1.25 -12.77
C ASN A 37 -1.58 -1.06 -13.93
N GLY A 38 -0.30 -1.34 -13.69
CA GLY A 38 0.76 -1.09 -14.67
C GLY A 38 1.29 0.35 -14.71
N ALA A 39 0.74 1.30 -13.95
CA ALA A 39 1.21 2.69 -13.95
C ALA A 39 2.64 2.92 -13.41
N GLY A 40 3.28 1.88 -12.85
CA GLY A 40 4.65 1.99 -12.32
C GLY A 40 4.74 2.14 -10.79
N LYS A 41 3.65 1.91 -10.03
CA LYS A 41 3.64 2.01 -8.56
C LYS A 41 4.71 1.14 -7.90
N SER A 42 4.71 -0.17 -8.18
CA SER A 42 5.72 -1.09 -7.63
C SER A 42 7.12 -0.84 -8.21
N THR A 43 7.22 -0.30 -9.41
CA THR A 43 8.51 0.09 -10.02
C THR A 43 9.17 1.21 -9.22
N ILE A 44 8.40 2.24 -8.85
CA ILE A 44 8.95 3.36 -8.06
C ILE A 44 9.33 2.91 -6.64
N MET A 45 8.56 1.98 -6.04
CA MET A 45 8.92 1.39 -4.75
C MET A 45 10.27 0.65 -4.81
N LYS A 46 10.48 -0.16 -5.86
CA LYS A 46 11.75 -0.86 -6.08
C LYS A 46 12.93 0.08 -6.33
N ILE A 47 12.67 1.20 -7.02
CA ILE A 47 13.70 2.25 -7.22
C ILE A 47 14.06 2.89 -5.88
N ILE A 48 13.08 3.22 -5.03
CA ILE A 48 13.33 3.78 -3.70
C ILE A 48 14.15 2.81 -2.83
N MET A 49 13.86 1.50 -2.92
CA MET A 49 14.60 0.46 -2.19
C MET A 49 16.01 0.20 -2.75
N GLY A 50 16.35 0.75 -3.91
CA GLY A 50 17.61 0.47 -4.58
C GLY A 50 17.69 -0.90 -5.26
N GLU A 51 16.56 -1.63 -5.34
CA GLU A 51 16.45 -2.91 -6.04
C GLU A 51 16.48 -2.74 -7.57
N LEU A 52 16.08 -1.54 -8.02
CA LEU A 52 16.04 -1.16 -9.42
C LEU A 52 16.67 0.21 -9.61
N SER A 53 17.63 0.32 -10.54
CA SER A 53 18.20 1.62 -10.90
C SER A 53 17.27 2.40 -11.82
N PRO A 54 17.01 3.68 -11.58
CA PRO A 54 16.34 4.54 -12.55
C PRO A 54 17.23 4.74 -13.78
N ASP A 55 16.60 5.10 -14.91
CA ASP A 55 17.34 5.46 -16.13
C ASP A 55 17.81 6.93 -16.06
N ASP A 56 17.03 7.78 -15.38
CA ASP A 56 17.38 9.17 -15.07
C ASP A 56 16.81 9.57 -13.71
N GLY A 57 17.38 10.60 -13.10
CA GLY A 57 16.98 11.08 -11.78
C GLY A 57 17.67 10.38 -10.62
N ASN A 58 17.29 10.76 -9.41
CA ASN A 58 17.86 10.18 -8.19
C ASN A 58 16.88 10.12 -7.03
N VAL A 59 17.14 9.17 -6.13
CA VAL A 59 16.45 9.04 -4.84
C VAL A 59 17.39 9.51 -3.74
N ILE A 60 16.91 10.38 -2.88
CA ILE A 60 17.65 10.91 -1.73
C ILE A 60 16.89 10.48 -0.46
N ILE A 61 17.60 9.73 0.39
CA ILE A 61 17.12 9.33 1.71
C ILE A 61 17.87 10.12 2.75
N GLY A 62 17.19 10.56 3.80
CA GLY A 62 17.82 11.30 4.90
C GLY A 62 19.00 10.52 5.49
N LYS A 63 20.05 11.23 5.89
CA LYS A 63 21.22 10.61 6.50
C LYS A 63 20.82 9.83 7.75
N ASP A 64 21.40 8.63 7.92
CA ASP A 64 21.17 7.73 9.07
C ASP A 64 19.70 7.28 9.22
N LYS A 65 18.89 7.37 8.14
CA LYS A 65 17.50 6.92 8.12
C LYS A 65 17.38 5.51 7.58
N THR A 66 16.56 4.72 8.25
CA THR A 66 16.29 3.32 7.91
C THR A 66 14.98 3.19 7.13
N ILE A 67 14.96 2.31 6.13
CA ILE A 67 13.77 1.98 5.35
C ILE A 67 13.45 0.51 5.56
N GLY A 68 12.18 0.24 5.88
CA GLY A 68 11.64 -1.11 5.88
C GLY A 68 10.59 -1.26 4.77
N TYR A 69 10.64 -2.36 4.05
CA TYR A 69 9.76 -2.63 2.92
C TYR A 69 9.07 -3.98 3.05
N LEU A 70 7.75 -3.98 2.90
CA LEU A 70 6.97 -5.19 2.73
C LEU A 70 6.66 -5.37 1.25
N ALA A 71 7.36 -6.31 0.61
CA ALA A 71 7.03 -6.74 -0.74
C ALA A 71 5.81 -7.67 -0.75
N GLN A 72 5.08 -7.69 -1.86
CA GLN A 72 3.92 -8.55 -2.07
C GLN A 72 4.23 -10.06 -1.89
N TYR A 73 5.49 -10.46 -2.11
CA TYR A 73 5.97 -11.82 -1.92
C TYR A 73 7.29 -11.80 -1.14
N GLN A 74 7.29 -12.47 0.03
CA GLN A 74 8.52 -12.73 0.79
C GLN A 74 8.69 -14.24 0.97
N ASP A 75 9.87 -14.73 0.64
CA ASP A 75 10.25 -16.12 0.88
C ASP A 75 10.84 -16.24 2.29
N LEU A 76 9.98 -16.53 3.25
CA LEU A 76 10.38 -16.89 4.62
C LEU A 76 10.59 -18.40 4.64
N GLY A 77 11.79 -18.83 4.34
CA GLY A 77 12.17 -20.25 4.34
C GLY A 77 12.82 -20.63 5.66
N SER A 78 12.05 -20.81 6.75
CA SER A 78 12.64 -21.26 8.00
C SER A 78 11.81 -22.35 8.66
N ASP A 79 12.49 -23.27 9.35
CA ASP A 79 11.90 -24.28 10.21
C ASP A 79 11.54 -23.74 11.60
N THR A 80 11.72 -22.42 11.83
CA THR A 80 11.40 -21.72 13.07
C THR A 80 9.89 -21.58 13.27
N THR A 81 9.46 -21.39 14.51
CA THR A 81 8.07 -21.05 14.83
C THR A 81 7.77 -19.60 14.50
N ILE A 82 6.47 -19.25 14.35
CA ILE A 82 6.05 -17.84 14.12
C ILE A 82 6.62 -16.93 15.22
N TYR A 83 6.50 -17.35 16.48
CA TYR A 83 6.97 -16.55 17.60
C TYR A 83 8.48 -16.33 17.58
N GLU A 84 9.26 -17.39 17.33
CA GLU A 84 10.72 -17.29 17.22
C GLU A 84 11.18 -16.44 16.06
N GLU A 85 10.53 -16.59 14.90
CA GLU A 85 10.81 -15.81 13.69
C GLU A 85 10.55 -14.30 13.91
N VAL A 86 9.44 -13.95 14.54
CA VAL A 86 9.12 -12.57 14.86
C VAL A 86 9.99 -12.03 15.99
N LYS A 87 10.30 -12.87 17.00
CA LYS A 87 11.17 -12.52 18.12
C LYS A 87 12.60 -12.21 17.68
N SER A 88 13.08 -12.82 16.60
CA SER A 88 14.45 -12.62 16.08
C SER A 88 14.77 -11.15 15.77
N VAL A 89 13.76 -10.33 15.44
CA VAL A 89 13.90 -8.88 15.22
C VAL A 89 14.43 -8.16 16.46
N LYS A 90 14.13 -8.67 17.65
CA LYS A 90 14.54 -8.10 18.93
C LYS A 90 15.79 -8.79 19.52
N GLN A 91 16.61 -9.44 18.68
CA GLN A 91 17.78 -10.21 19.15
C GLN A 91 18.70 -9.38 20.05
N ASN A 92 18.90 -8.11 19.73
CA ASN A 92 19.72 -7.21 20.56
C ASN A 92 19.17 -7.07 22.00
N LEU A 93 17.86 -7.00 22.18
CA LEU A 93 17.23 -6.94 23.51
C LEU A 93 17.32 -8.28 24.23
N ILE A 94 17.20 -9.38 23.50
CA ILE A 94 17.35 -10.74 24.06
C ILE A 94 18.76 -10.94 24.58
N ASP A 95 19.76 -10.54 23.81
CA ASP A 95 21.17 -10.63 24.19
C ASP A 95 21.48 -9.77 25.41
N MET A 96 20.88 -8.56 25.50
CA MET A 96 21.01 -7.71 26.68
C MET A 96 20.34 -8.34 27.91
N GLU A 97 19.14 -8.89 27.80
CA GLU A 97 18.43 -9.61 28.88
C GLU A 97 19.27 -10.77 29.40
N GLN A 98 19.87 -11.57 28.51
CA GLN A 98 20.73 -12.67 28.88
C GLN A 98 21.99 -12.20 29.64
N LYS A 99 22.64 -11.14 29.15
CA LYS A 99 23.82 -10.56 29.84
C LYS A 99 23.48 -10.01 31.23
N LEU A 100 22.32 -9.37 31.37
CA LEU A 100 21.87 -8.89 32.69
C LEU A 100 21.72 -10.07 33.65
N LEU A 101 21.08 -11.17 33.22
CA LEU A 101 20.95 -12.39 34.03
C LEU A 101 22.29 -13.05 34.34
N GLU A 102 23.28 -12.99 33.43
CA GLU A 102 24.62 -13.48 33.66
C GLU A 102 25.34 -12.64 34.74
N TYR A 103 25.29 -11.31 34.61
CA TYR A 103 25.89 -10.40 35.62
C TYR A 103 25.26 -10.58 36.98
N GLU A 104 23.94 -10.77 37.11
CA GLU A 104 23.29 -11.07 38.40
C GLU A 104 23.85 -12.33 39.04
N LYS A 105 24.08 -13.38 38.27
CA LYS A 105 24.69 -14.66 38.75
C LYS A 105 26.15 -14.49 39.13
N GLU A 106 26.90 -13.63 38.41
CA GLU A 106 28.31 -13.36 38.71
C GLU A 106 28.45 -12.48 39.95
N MET A 107 27.62 -11.46 40.16
CA MET A 107 27.59 -10.62 41.36
C MET A 107 27.45 -11.42 42.64
N ALA A 108 26.73 -12.55 42.60
CA ALA A 108 26.59 -13.44 43.75
C ALA A 108 27.89 -14.19 44.12
N LYS A 109 28.93 -14.19 43.24
CA LYS A 109 30.16 -14.95 43.39
C LYS A 109 31.41 -14.11 43.67
N VAL A 110 31.34 -12.79 43.41
CA VAL A 110 32.47 -11.88 43.51
C VAL A 110 32.28 -10.90 44.67
N SER A 111 33.37 -10.23 45.15
CA SER A 111 33.33 -9.28 46.24
C SER A 111 34.40 -8.21 46.07
N GLY A 112 34.30 -7.11 46.82
CA GLY A 112 35.26 -6.01 46.81
C GLY A 112 35.22 -5.21 45.49
N ASP A 113 36.40 -4.79 45.01
CA ASP A 113 36.54 -3.93 43.82
C ASP A 113 35.98 -4.56 42.54
N GLU A 114 36.05 -5.87 42.43
CA GLU A 114 35.51 -6.62 41.30
C GLU A 114 33.97 -6.55 41.25
N LEU A 115 33.32 -6.69 42.43
CA LEU A 115 31.88 -6.50 42.53
C LEU A 115 31.47 -5.08 42.16
N SER A 116 32.22 -4.06 42.59
CA SER A 116 31.92 -2.65 42.29
C SER A 116 31.95 -2.37 40.78
N LYS A 117 32.94 -2.89 40.05
CA LYS A 117 33.02 -2.76 38.60
C LYS A 117 31.88 -3.49 37.87
N LEU A 118 31.50 -4.67 38.37
CA LEU A 118 30.43 -5.47 37.79
C LEU A 118 29.06 -4.78 37.97
N ILE A 119 28.82 -4.15 39.16
CA ILE A 119 27.63 -3.35 39.44
C ILE A 119 27.55 -2.15 38.45
N GLU A 120 28.65 -1.45 38.23
CA GLU A 120 28.68 -0.33 37.29
C GLU A 120 28.32 -0.80 35.85
N THR A 121 28.89 -1.91 35.42
CA THR A 121 28.61 -2.48 34.09
C THR A 121 27.15 -2.94 33.96
N TYR A 122 26.61 -3.59 34.97
CA TYR A 122 25.21 -4.01 35.06
C TYR A 122 24.28 -2.78 34.99
N THR A 123 24.53 -1.78 35.80
CA THR A 123 23.68 -0.57 35.86
C THR A 123 23.65 0.15 34.50
N ASN A 124 24.79 0.25 33.82
CA ASN A 124 24.88 0.87 32.50
C ASN A 124 24.09 0.05 31.46
N LEU A 125 24.21 -1.28 31.49
CA LEU A 125 23.48 -2.17 30.58
C LEU A 125 21.98 -2.16 30.87
N GLU A 126 21.57 -2.19 32.14
CA GLU A 126 20.17 -2.11 32.57
C GLU A 126 19.52 -0.79 32.13
N HIS A 127 20.21 0.33 32.37
CA HIS A 127 19.73 1.64 31.89
C HIS A 127 19.53 1.67 30.39
N ARG A 128 20.48 1.11 29.62
CA ARG A 128 20.33 0.99 28.16
C ARG A 128 19.17 0.08 27.76
N PHE A 129 19.00 -1.05 28.45
CA PHE A 129 17.89 -1.97 28.23
C PHE A 129 16.54 -1.30 28.50
N GLN A 130 16.46 -0.51 29.58
CA GLN A 130 15.27 0.25 29.93
C GLN A 130 14.95 1.34 28.90
N LEU A 131 15.95 2.11 28.42
CA LEU A 131 15.78 3.12 27.37
C LEU A 131 15.24 2.53 26.05
N LEU A 132 15.59 1.28 25.75
CA LEU A 132 15.11 0.55 24.58
C LEU A 132 13.78 -0.17 24.82
N ASN A 133 13.09 0.11 25.93
CA ASN A 133 11.85 -0.57 26.34
C ASN A 133 12.02 -2.10 26.48
N GLY A 134 13.18 -2.55 26.96
CA GLY A 134 13.51 -3.96 27.06
C GLY A 134 12.54 -4.79 27.89
N TYR A 135 11.91 -4.22 28.92
CA TYR A 135 10.94 -4.96 29.76
C TYR A 135 9.60 -5.22 29.07
N SER A 136 9.26 -4.51 27.98
CA SER A 136 7.98 -4.63 27.29
C SER A 136 8.05 -5.35 25.94
N TYR A 137 9.25 -5.70 25.44
CA TYR A 137 9.40 -6.25 24.09
C TYR A 137 8.61 -7.56 23.87
N LYS A 138 8.48 -8.42 24.90
CA LYS A 138 7.71 -9.69 24.80
C LYS A 138 6.23 -9.40 24.55
N SER A 139 5.65 -8.50 25.34
CA SER A 139 4.25 -8.10 25.18
C SER A 139 4.02 -7.34 23.85
N GLU A 140 5.01 -6.59 23.38
CA GLU A 140 4.95 -5.92 22.07
C GLU A 140 4.91 -6.95 20.92
N ILE A 141 5.77 -7.98 20.97
CA ILE A 141 5.78 -9.09 20.00
C ILE A 141 4.41 -9.78 19.96
N GLU A 142 3.89 -10.19 21.12
CA GLU A 142 2.60 -10.85 21.23
C GLU A 142 1.46 -9.95 20.73
N GLY A 143 1.48 -8.68 21.07
CA GLY A 143 0.50 -7.69 20.64
C GLY A 143 0.47 -7.52 19.12
N VAL A 144 1.63 -7.47 18.47
CA VAL A 144 1.72 -7.35 17.00
C VAL A 144 1.26 -8.64 16.31
N ILE A 145 1.67 -9.81 16.80
CA ILE A 145 1.27 -11.11 16.24
C ILE A 145 -0.26 -11.28 16.34
N LYS A 146 -0.85 -11.03 17.53
CA LYS A 146 -2.31 -11.09 17.75
C LYS A 146 -3.06 -10.04 16.92
N GLY A 147 -2.52 -8.82 16.84
CA GLY A 147 -3.09 -7.74 16.06
C GLY A 147 -3.22 -8.03 14.56
N LEU A 148 -2.31 -8.83 14.03
CA LEU A 148 -2.33 -9.29 12.63
C LEU A 148 -3.08 -10.63 12.44
N GLY A 149 -3.91 -11.04 13.44
CA GLY A 149 -4.88 -12.11 13.32
C GLY A 149 -4.32 -13.51 13.52
N PHE A 150 -3.21 -13.64 14.23
CA PHE A 150 -2.73 -14.95 14.74
C PHE A 150 -3.26 -15.17 16.15
N THR A 151 -3.66 -16.41 16.44
CA THR A 151 -4.05 -16.85 17.77
C THR A 151 -2.84 -17.36 18.57
N GLU A 152 -2.99 -17.55 19.87
CA GLU A 152 -1.90 -18.13 20.69
C GLU A 152 -1.50 -19.54 20.24
N ASP A 153 -2.45 -20.31 19.73
CA ASP A 153 -2.21 -21.66 19.18
C ASP A 153 -1.34 -21.60 17.90
N ASP A 154 -1.33 -20.48 17.21
CA ASP A 154 -0.51 -20.29 16.00
C ASP A 154 0.96 -20.03 16.32
N PHE A 155 1.28 -19.52 17.51
CA PHE A 155 2.63 -19.08 17.87
C PHE A 155 3.70 -20.18 17.67
N ASN A 156 3.33 -21.42 17.95
CA ASN A 156 4.21 -22.58 17.83
C ASN A 156 4.17 -23.24 16.44
N LYS A 157 3.41 -22.72 15.49
CA LYS A 157 3.38 -23.26 14.13
C LYS A 157 4.67 -22.92 13.38
N SER A 158 5.24 -23.90 12.68
CA SER A 158 6.41 -23.69 11.82
C SER A 158 6.07 -22.75 10.65
N VAL A 159 6.93 -21.76 10.40
CA VAL A 159 6.79 -20.80 9.29
C VAL A 159 6.81 -21.52 7.93
N GLY A 160 7.53 -22.63 7.81
CA GLY A 160 7.55 -23.45 6.60
C GLY A 160 6.19 -23.97 6.17
N ASN A 161 5.30 -24.26 7.13
CA ASN A 161 3.97 -24.82 6.90
C ASN A 161 2.87 -23.77 6.68
N LEU A 162 3.22 -22.48 6.70
CA LEU A 162 2.28 -21.39 6.53
C LEU A 162 1.88 -21.20 5.06
N SER A 163 0.63 -20.77 4.84
CA SER A 163 0.19 -20.28 3.54
C SER A 163 0.95 -18.99 3.15
N GLY A 164 0.99 -18.67 1.85
CA GLY A 164 1.63 -17.44 1.37
C GLY A 164 1.12 -16.18 2.08
N GLY A 165 -0.20 -16.04 2.27
CA GLY A 165 -0.77 -14.91 2.99
C GLY A 165 -0.41 -14.88 4.49
N GLN A 166 -0.23 -16.04 5.14
CA GLN A 166 0.27 -16.10 6.52
C GLN A 166 1.74 -15.72 6.59
N LYS A 167 2.58 -16.15 5.65
CA LYS A 167 3.98 -15.72 5.55
C LYS A 167 4.09 -14.21 5.37
N THR A 168 3.27 -13.61 4.50
CA THR A 168 3.23 -12.15 4.34
C THR A 168 2.85 -11.44 5.65
N ARG A 169 1.92 -11.99 6.45
CA ARG A 169 1.56 -11.45 7.76
C ARG A 169 2.71 -11.55 8.77
N VAL A 170 3.47 -12.66 8.79
CA VAL A 170 4.67 -12.81 9.64
C VAL A 170 5.73 -11.77 9.24
N ALA A 171 5.95 -11.58 7.94
CA ALA A 171 6.87 -10.55 7.46
C ALA A 171 6.43 -9.14 7.86
N LEU A 172 5.12 -8.85 7.80
CA LEU A 172 4.56 -7.59 8.29
C LEU A 172 4.78 -7.44 9.81
N CYS A 173 4.60 -8.49 10.62
CA CYS A 173 4.93 -8.45 12.06
C CYS A 173 6.38 -8.01 12.28
N LYS A 174 7.32 -8.63 11.55
CA LYS A 174 8.75 -8.30 11.66
C LYS A 174 9.01 -6.84 11.32
N LEU A 175 8.51 -6.37 10.18
CA LEU A 175 8.66 -5.00 9.72
C LEU A 175 8.13 -3.96 10.74
N LEU A 176 6.95 -4.21 11.29
CA LEU A 176 6.36 -3.31 12.29
C LEU A 176 7.17 -3.27 13.59
N LEU A 177 7.76 -4.39 14.01
CA LEU A 177 8.61 -4.48 15.21
C LEU A 177 10.02 -3.91 15.01
N GLU A 178 10.54 -3.88 13.78
CA GLU A 178 11.81 -3.21 13.44
C GLU A 178 11.74 -1.71 13.67
N LYS A 179 10.56 -1.12 13.46
CA LYS A 179 10.30 0.32 13.59
C LYS A 179 11.28 1.19 12.77
N PRO A 180 11.43 0.95 11.46
CA PRO A 180 12.29 1.78 10.63
C PRO A 180 11.76 3.22 10.55
N ASP A 181 12.61 4.18 10.19
CA ASP A 181 12.18 5.58 10.01
C ASP A 181 11.14 5.77 8.91
N ILE A 182 11.18 4.90 7.88
CA ILE A 182 10.20 4.86 6.78
C ILE A 182 9.69 3.42 6.63
N ILE A 183 8.37 3.23 6.73
CA ILE A 183 7.71 1.98 6.38
C ILE A 183 7.14 2.11 4.97
N MET A 184 7.48 1.17 4.09
CA MET A 184 6.93 1.05 2.75
C MET A 184 6.10 -0.23 2.64
N LEU A 185 4.82 -0.08 2.26
CA LEU A 185 3.85 -1.18 2.23
C LEU A 185 3.24 -1.30 0.83
N ASP A 186 3.38 -2.47 0.20
CA ASP A 186 2.72 -2.79 -1.07
C ASP A 186 1.56 -3.76 -0.82
N GLU A 187 0.32 -3.27 -0.95
CA GLU A 187 -0.94 -3.98 -0.72
C GLU A 187 -1.03 -4.68 0.65
N PRO A 188 -0.80 -3.97 1.78
CA PRO A 188 -0.71 -4.59 3.10
C PRO A 188 -2.03 -5.16 3.60
N THR A 189 -3.16 -4.75 3.06
CA THR A 189 -4.50 -5.23 3.44
C THR A 189 -4.85 -6.58 2.82
N ASN A 190 -4.10 -7.02 1.81
CA ASN A 190 -4.29 -8.32 1.22
C ASN A 190 -4.05 -9.42 2.29
N HIS A 191 -4.94 -10.38 2.32
CA HIS A 191 -4.90 -11.52 3.27
C HIS A 191 -5.15 -11.16 4.74
N LEU A 192 -5.51 -9.92 5.08
CA LEU A 192 -5.96 -9.52 6.41
C LEU A 192 -7.49 -9.64 6.53
N ASP A 193 -7.97 -9.96 7.71
CA ASP A 193 -9.38 -9.82 8.06
C ASP A 193 -9.69 -8.40 8.54
N LEU A 194 -10.98 -8.09 8.71
CA LEU A 194 -11.42 -6.75 9.09
C LEU A 194 -10.85 -6.28 10.44
N ASN A 195 -10.64 -7.19 11.39
CA ASN A 195 -10.10 -6.85 12.70
C ASN A 195 -8.61 -6.51 12.60
N SER A 196 -7.86 -7.31 11.85
CA SER A 196 -6.44 -7.07 11.57
C SER A 196 -6.23 -5.77 10.76
N ILE A 197 -7.10 -5.44 9.80
CA ILE A 197 -7.05 -4.18 9.08
C ILE A 197 -7.25 -3.00 10.03
N LYS A 198 -8.27 -3.04 10.91
CA LYS A 198 -8.52 -1.99 11.91
C LYS A 198 -7.35 -1.81 12.87
N TRP A 199 -6.75 -2.92 13.28
CA TRP A 199 -5.57 -2.88 14.14
C TRP A 199 -4.38 -2.23 13.41
N LEU A 200 -4.13 -2.61 12.16
CA LEU A 200 -3.07 -2.04 11.33
C LEU A 200 -3.30 -0.53 11.07
N GLU A 201 -4.54 -0.11 10.79
CA GLU A 201 -4.92 1.30 10.69
C GLU A 201 -4.49 2.07 11.94
N THR A 202 -4.88 1.56 13.12
CA THR A 202 -4.55 2.18 14.41
C THR A 202 -3.04 2.24 14.65
N TYR A 203 -2.33 1.17 14.32
CA TYR A 203 -0.87 1.10 14.45
C TYR A 203 -0.18 2.15 13.56
N LEU A 204 -0.54 2.22 12.27
CA LEU A 204 0.07 3.14 11.31
C LEU A 204 -0.25 4.61 11.62
N LEU A 205 -1.45 4.92 12.12
CA LEU A 205 -1.81 6.27 12.57
C LEU A 205 -0.91 6.74 13.72
N ASN A 206 -0.60 5.86 14.68
CA ASN A 206 0.23 6.16 15.83
C ASN A 206 1.73 5.96 15.57
N TYR A 207 2.11 5.56 14.37
CA TYR A 207 3.50 5.33 14.03
C TYR A 207 4.29 6.63 13.92
N ASN A 208 5.41 6.74 14.63
CA ASN A 208 6.23 7.97 14.69
C ASN A 208 7.16 8.15 13.47
N GLY A 209 7.25 7.18 12.57
CA GLY A 209 7.99 7.29 11.31
C GLY A 209 7.11 7.71 10.13
N ALA A 210 7.73 7.91 8.97
CA ALA A 210 7.01 8.10 7.72
C ALA A 210 6.43 6.77 7.21
N VAL A 211 5.31 6.84 6.48
CA VAL A 211 4.69 5.66 5.88
C VAL A 211 4.37 5.95 4.43
N LEU A 212 4.77 5.05 3.53
CA LEU A 212 4.44 5.08 2.11
C LEU A 212 3.67 3.82 1.74
N ILE A 213 2.43 3.97 1.29
CA ILE A 213 1.51 2.85 1.07
C ILE A 213 1.07 2.80 -0.39
N ILE A 214 1.09 1.62 -0.98
CA ILE A 214 0.31 1.29 -2.16
C ILE A 214 -0.85 0.41 -1.67
N ALA A 215 -2.09 0.81 -1.93
CA ALA A 215 -3.26 -0.02 -1.65
C ALA A 215 -4.41 0.33 -2.60
N HIS A 216 -5.27 -0.67 -2.83
CA HIS A 216 -6.52 -0.49 -3.59
C HIS A 216 -7.70 -0.15 -2.70
N ASP A 217 -7.59 -0.39 -1.39
CA ASP A 217 -8.63 -0.09 -0.41
C ASP A 217 -8.67 1.42 -0.12
N ARG A 218 -9.64 2.09 -0.72
CA ARG A 218 -9.83 3.55 -0.58
C ARG A 218 -10.15 3.96 0.85
N TYR A 219 -10.91 3.12 1.57
CA TYR A 219 -11.29 3.40 2.95
C TYR A 219 -10.10 3.34 3.91
N PHE A 220 -9.23 2.34 3.72
CA PHE A 220 -7.97 2.22 4.44
C PHE A 220 -7.06 3.43 4.19
N LEU A 221 -6.89 3.83 2.92
CA LEU A 221 -6.08 5.00 2.59
C LEU A 221 -6.67 6.29 3.15
N ASP A 222 -7.99 6.47 3.05
CA ASP A 222 -8.66 7.70 3.50
C ASP A 222 -8.45 8.00 4.99
N LYS A 223 -8.34 6.95 5.80
CA LYS A 223 -8.09 7.07 7.24
C LYS A 223 -6.65 7.41 7.60
N ILE A 224 -5.68 6.90 6.85
CA ILE A 224 -4.28 6.92 7.27
C ILE A 224 -3.51 8.06 6.63
N VAL A 225 -3.75 8.31 5.32
CA VAL A 225 -2.87 9.18 4.55
C VAL A 225 -3.24 10.65 4.64
N SER A 226 -2.23 11.50 4.64
CA SER A 226 -2.32 12.96 4.56
C SER A 226 -1.78 13.53 3.25
N LYS A 227 -1.25 12.67 2.40
CA LYS A 227 -0.71 13.00 1.07
C LYS A 227 -0.99 11.86 0.11
N VAL A 228 -1.39 12.18 -1.11
CA VAL A 228 -1.58 11.21 -2.19
C VAL A 228 -0.66 11.58 -3.36
N ILE A 229 0.11 10.60 -3.83
CA ILE A 229 0.98 10.69 -5.00
C ILE A 229 0.34 9.83 -6.08
N GLU A 230 -0.21 10.47 -7.09
CA GLU A 230 -0.82 9.77 -8.21
C GLU A 230 0.16 9.58 -9.35
N ILE A 231 0.32 8.33 -9.81
CA ILE A 231 1.06 8.03 -11.04
C ILE A 231 0.04 7.87 -12.17
N GLU A 232 0.01 8.85 -13.07
CA GLU A 232 -0.87 8.88 -14.23
C GLU A 232 -0.09 9.37 -15.46
N ASN A 233 -0.27 8.73 -16.60
CA ASN A 233 0.44 9.05 -17.85
C ASN A 233 1.95 9.17 -17.66
N HIS A 234 2.54 8.21 -16.93
CA HIS A 234 3.97 8.12 -16.62
C HIS A 234 4.52 9.24 -15.70
N LYS A 235 3.69 10.15 -15.20
CA LYS A 235 4.06 11.27 -14.35
C LYS A 235 3.51 11.12 -12.94
N ALA A 236 4.19 11.74 -11.98
CA ALA A 236 3.72 11.80 -10.60
C ALA A 236 3.06 13.15 -10.31
N HIS A 237 1.83 13.10 -9.80
CA HIS A 237 1.07 14.27 -9.34
C HIS A 237 0.84 14.16 -7.84
N VAL A 238 1.19 15.22 -7.09
CA VAL A 238 1.11 15.23 -5.63
C VAL A 238 -0.09 16.04 -5.16
N TYR A 239 -0.90 15.43 -4.31
CA TYR A 239 -2.08 16.05 -3.70
C TYR A 239 -1.94 16.02 -2.18
N SER A 240 -2.14 17.15 -1.53
CA SER A 240 -2.23 17.24 -0.07
C SER A 240 -3.66 16.92 0.38
N GLY A 241 -3.80 16.17 1.47
CA GLY A 241 -5.06 15.69 2.00
C GLY A 241 -5.19 14.17 1.96
N ASN A 242 -6.33 13.67 2.43
CA ASN A 242 -6.64 12.24 2.41
C ASN A 242 -7.09 11.77 1.01
N TYR A 243 -7.50 10.51 0.90
CA TYR A 243 -7.93 9.95 -0.39
C TYR A 243 -9.21 10.62 -0.93
N SER A 244 -10.17 10.99 -0.07
CA SER A 244 -11.39 11.69 -0.44
C SER A 244 -11.09 13.09 -0.98
N ASP A 245 -10.19 13.84 -0.31
CA ASP A 245 -9.73 15.15 -0.78
C ASP A 245 -9.06 15.06 -2.16
N PHE A 246 -8.23 14.04 -2.35
CA PHE A 246 -7.61 13.74 -3.64
C PHE A 246 -8.67 13.51 -4.73
N ALA A 247 -9.68 12.67 -4.46
CA ALA A 247 -10.72 12.35 -5.43
C ALA A 247 -11.49 13.61 -5.89
N VAL A 248 -11.82 14.51 -4.95
CA VAL A 248 -12.48 15.77 -5.25
C VAL A 248 -11.58 16.68 -6.09
N LYS A 249 -10.34 16.92 -5.64
CA LYS A 249 -9.37 17.77 -6.36
C LYS A 249 -9.08 17.26 -7.77
N LYS A 250 -8.93 15.94 -7.94
CA LYS A 250 -8.74 15.33 -9.25
C LYS A 250 -9.93 15.59 -10.17
N GLN A 251 -11.16 15.45 -9.65
CA GLN A 251 -12.39 15.74 -10.41
C GLN A 251 -12.44 17.19 -10.86
N GLU A 252 -12.16 18.12 -9.95
CA GLU A 252 -12.14 19.58 -10.25
C GLU A 252 -11.11 19.91 -11.32
N LEU A 253 -9.88 19.42 -11.19
CA LEU A 253 -8.82 19.63 -12.18
C LEU A 253 -9.22 19.07 -13.56
N ARG A 254 -9.84 17.89 -13.58
CA ARG A 254 -10.30 17.28 -14.82
C ARG A 254 -11.37 18.11 -15.52
N VAL A 255 -12.36 18.61 -14.77
CA VAL A 255 -13.41 19.50 -15.29
C VAL A 255 -12.79 20.79 -15.81
N ALA A 256 -11.86 21.39 -15.06
CA ALA A 256 -11.16 22.60 -15.48
C ALA A 256 -10.36 22.39 -16.79
N THR A 257 -9.60 21.30 -16.88
CA THR A 257 -8.83 20.95 -18.08
C THR A 257 -9.74 20.68 -19.29
N MET A 258 -10.86 19.96 -19.09
CA MET A 258 -11.84 19.74 -20.16
C MET A 258 -12.44 21.06 -20.66
N ASN A 259 -12.84 21.95 -19.75
CA ASN A 259 -13.37 23.26 -20.12
C ASN A 259 -12.33 24.11 -20.87
N ALA A 260 -11.06 24.09 -20.42
CA ALA A 260 -9.97 24.79 -21.11
C ALA A 260 -9.74 24.20 -22.52
N TYR A 261 -9.74 22.89 -22.66
CA TYR A 261 -9.65 22.19 -23.95
C TYR A 261 -10.79 22.61 -24.89
N LEU A 262 -12.05 22.52 -24.43
CA LEU A 262 -13.22 22.89 -25.25
C LEU A 262 -13.19 24.36 -25.69
N LYS A 263 -12.76 25.25 -24.78
CA LYS A 263 -12.59 26.68 -25.11
C LYS A 263 -11.51 26.89 -26.17
N GLN A 264 -10.37 26.22 -26.04
CA GLN A 264 -9.29 26.29 -27.02
C GLN A 264 -9.73 25.73 -28.39
N GLN A 265 -10.44 24.59 -28.43
CA GLN A 265 -10.96 24.01 -29.66
C GLN A 265 -11.94 24.96 -30.35
N SER A 266 -12.81 25.63 -29.59
CA SER A 266 -13.73 26.65 -30.13
C SER A 266 -12.98 27.84 -30.71
N GLU A 267 -11.91 28.30 -30.04
CA GLU A 267 -11.07 29.40 -30.54
C GLU A 267 -10.31 29.02 -31.82
N ILE A 268 -9.71 27.82 -31.85
CA ILE A 268 -9.02 27.29 -33.04
C ILE A 268 -10.00 27.26 -34.22
N LYS A 269 -11.18 26.65 -34.05
CA LYS A 269 -12.21 26.60 -35.09
C LYS A 269 -12.62 27.96 -35.60
N HIS A 270 -12.82 28.94 -34.68
CA HIS A 270 -13.13 30.31 -35.05
C HIS A 270 -12.02 30.95 -35.86
N GLN A 271 -10.74 30.79 -35.47
CA GLN A 271 -9.60 31.31 -36.21
C GLN A 271 -9.48 30.66 -37.60
N GLU A 272 -9.71 29.38 -37.74
CA GLU A 272 -9.74 28.65 -39.02
C GLU A 272 -10.82 29.21 -39.95
N GLU A 273 -12.04 29.45 -39.43
CA GLU A 273 -13.13 30.07 -40.21
C GLU A 273 -12.77 31.48 -40.69
N VAL A 274 -12.13 32.28 -39.81
CA VAL A 274 -11.66 33.61 -40.18
C VAL A 274 -10.55 33.59 -41.24
N ILE A 275 -9.60 32.64 -41.13
CA ILE A 275 -8.54 32.44 -42.10
C ILE A 275 -9.12 32.01 -43.43
N ALA A 276 -10.06 31.05 -43.46
CA ALA A 276 -10.75 30.64 -44.69
C ALA A 276 -11.49 31.80 -45.38
N LYS A 277 -12.17 32.62 -44.57
CA LYS A 277 -12.83 33.83 -45.09
C LYS A 277 -11.84 34.87 -45.66
N LEU A 278 -10.70 35.09 -44.99
CA LEU A 278 -9.66 36.00 -45.49
C LEU A 278 -9.03 35.48 -46.78
N ARG A 279 -8.82 34.16 -46.92
CA ARG A 279 -8.30 33.56 -48.16
C ARG A 279 -9.28 33.60 -49.32
N SER A 280 -10.60 33.71 -49.08
CA SER A 280 -11.60 33.86 -50.15
C SER A 280 -11.53 35.23 -50.84
N TYR A 281 -10.90 36.24 -50.21
CA TYR A 281 -10.71 37.57 -50.82
C TYR A 281 -9.42 37.55 -51.66
N LYS A 282 -9.52 37.82 -52.98
CA LYS A 282 -8.39 37.80 -53.96
C LYS A 282 -7.35 38.95 -53.82
N GLN A 283 -7.33 39.67 -52.72
CA GLN A 283 -6.43 40.80 -52.51
C GLN A 283 -5.22 40.41 -51.63
N GLU A 284 -4.01 40.80 -52.00
CA GLU A 284 -2.75 40.48 -51.32
C GLU A 284 -2.73 40.84 -49.83
N LYS A 285 -3.38 41.97 -49.46
CA LYS A 285 -3.50 42.44 -48.07
C LYS A 285 -4.22 41.41 -47.17
N PHE A 286 -5.24 40.72 -47.69
CA PHE A 286 -5.98 39.67 -46.93
C PHE A 286 -5.19 38.39 -46.83
N TYR A 287 -4.41 38.04 -47.85
CA TYR A 287 -3.48 36.91 -47.82
C TYR A 287 -2.42 37.07 -46.71
N LYS A 288 -1.75 38.21 -46.60
CA LYS A 288 -0.78 38.50 -45.54
C LYS A 288 -1.40 38.41 -44.14
N ARG A 289 -2.67 38.83 -43.98
CA ARG A 289 -3.39 38.72 -42.71
C ARG A 289 -3.76 37.25 -42.37
N ALA A 290 -4.14 36.46 -43.33
CA ALA A 290 -4.40 35.04 -43.16
C ALA A 290 -3.13 34.31 -42.74
N GLU A 291 -1.99 34.54 -43.42
CA GLU A 291 -0.70 33.94 -43.10
C GLU A 291 -0.20 34.32 -41.68
N SER A 292 -0.41 35.58 -41.26
CA SER A 292 -0.09 36.01 -39.90
C SER A 292 -0.90 35.25 -38.83
N ARG A 293 -2.19 34.99 -39.07
CA ARG A 293 -3.04 34.23 -38.13
C ARG A 293 -2.71 32.76 -38.11
N GLU A 294 -2.35 32.16 -39.26
CA GLU A 294 -1.87 30.75 -39.32
C GLU A 294 -0.60 30.59 -38.49
N LYS A 295 0.37 31.48 -38.64
CA LYS A 295 1.59 31.48 -37.82
C LYS A 295 1.30 31.65 -36.32
N GLN A 296 0.20 32.30 -35.94
CA GLN A 296 -0.23 32.40 -34.54
C GLN A 296 -0.84 31.10 -34.05
N LEU A 297 -1.65 30.42 -34.88
CA LEU A 297 -2.21 29.10 -34.56
C LEU A 297 -1.14 28.03 -34.45
N GLU A 298 -0.14 28.00 -35.35
CA GLU A 298 0.99 27.09 -35.31
C GLU A 298 1.85 27.21 -34.02
N LYS A 299 1.89 28.40 -33.46
CA LYS A 299 2.63 28.70 -32.21
C LYS A 299 1.81 28.48 -30.93
N MET A 300 0.54 28.10 -31.06
CA MET A 300 -0.32 27.90 -29.91
C MET A 300 -0.01 26.57 -29.28
N ASP A 301 0.30 26.57 -27.98
CA ASP A 301 0.45 25.33 -27.22
C ASP A 301 -0.91 24.62 -27.13
N LEU A 302 -0.99 23.45 -27.73
CA LEU A 302 -2.21 22.66 -27.76
C LEU A 302 -2.43 21.95 -26.42
N ILE A 303 -3.61 22.17 -25.84
CA ILE A 303 -4.05 21.42 -24.66
C ILE A 303 -4.46 20.04 -25.13
N GLU A 304 -3.83 19.00 -24.59
CA GLU A 304 -4.23 17.61 -24.85
C GLU A 304 -5.63 17.35 -24.29
N LYS A 305 -6.45 16.65 -25.07
CA LYS A 305 -7.77 16.23 -24.59
C LYS A 305 -7.59 15.34 -23.38
N PRO A 306 -8.17 15.67 -22.19
CA PRO A 306 -8.15 14.79 -21.05
C PRO A 306 -8.71 13.41 -21.44
N GLU A 307 -8.00 12.36 -21.11
CA GLU A 307 -8.50 11.00 -21.37
C GLU A 307 -9.89 10.83 -20.77
N GLU A 308 -10.83 10.39 -21.56
CA GLU A 308 -12.13 9.98 -21.07
C GLU A 308 -11.91 8.82 -20.10
N LEU A 309 -12.53 8.91 -18.91
CA LEU A 309 -12.61 7.72 -18.05
C LEU A 309 -13.17 6.64 -18.94
N LYS A 310 -12.35 5.63 -19.29
CA LYS A 310 -12.88 4.42 -19.92
C LYS A 310 -14.01 3.97 -19.02
N ASN A 311 -15.24 4.19 -19.48
CA ASN A 311 -16.42 3.78 -18.74
C ASN A 311 -16.18 2.35 -18.30
N ASN A 312 -16.37 2.09 -17.02
CA ASN A 312 -16.20 0.75 -16.46
C ASN A 312 -16.84 -0.24 -17.42
N MET A 313 -16.10 -1.28 -17.76
CA MET A 313 -16.63 -2.38 -18.55
C MET A 313 -17.91 -2.86 -17.88
N THR A 314 -19.06 -2.59 -18.48
CA THR A 314 -20.34 -3.07 -17.99
C THR A 314 -20.52 -4.48 -18.50
N ILE A 315 -20.22 -5.46 -17.67
CA ILE A 315 -20.51 -6.85 -17.95
C ILE A 315 -22.01 -7.03 -17.65
N LYS A 316 -22.83 -7.15 -18.67
CA LYS A 316 -24.21 -7.61 -18.54
C LYS A 316 -24.19 -9.13 -18.49
N LEU A 317 -24.36 -9.69 -17.32
CA LEU A 317 -24.59 -11.12 -17.15
C LEU A 317 -26.11 -11.34 -17.22
N GLU A 318 -26.60 -11.78 -18.35
CA GLU A 318 -27.98 -12.20 -18.53
C GLU A 318 -28.00 -13.73 -18.49
N PRO A 319 -28.83 -14.36 -17.63
CA PRO A 319 -28.91 -15.80 -17.59
C PRO A 319 -29.65 -16.31 -18.84
N ASP A 320 -29.13 -17.36 -19.48
CA ASP A 320 -29.80 -18.03 -20.61
C ASP A 320 -31.18 -18.59 -20.22
N ILE A 321 -31.28 -19.04 -18.96
CA ILE A 321 -32.53 -19.55 -18.39
C ILE A 321 -32.84 -18.73 -17.16
N VAL A 322 -34.01 -18.10 -17.14
CA VAL A 322 -34.47 -17.35 -15.97
C VAL A 322 -34.83 -18.33 -14.87
N SER A 323 -34.13 -18.26 -13.74
CA SER A 323 -34.40 -19.08 -12.56
C SER A 323 -35.79 -18.79 -11.95
N GLY A 324 -36.30 -19.72 -11.15
CA GLY A 324 -37.40 -19.47 -10.24
C GLY A 324 -37.13 -18.33 -9.26
N ASN A 325 -38.09 -17.99 -8.44
CA ASN A 325 -37.93 -16.93 -7.42
C ASN A 325 -36.93 -17.35 -6.31
N ASP A 326 -37.01 -18.60 -5.88
CA ASP A 326 -36.11 -19.21 -4.90
C ASP A 326 -34.94 -19.85 -5.66
N VAL A 327 -33.73 -19.29 -5.53
CA VAL A 327 -32.55 -19.68 -6.32
C VAL A 327 -31.69 -20.68 -5.55
N LEU A 328 -31.54 -20.48 -4.26
CA LEU A 328 -30.73 -21.31 -3.40
C LEU A 328 -31.35 -21.38 -1.99
N SER A 329 -31.51 -22.59 -1.47
CA SER A 329 -31.83 -22.85 -0.06
C SER A 329 -30.74 -23.72 0.53
N VAL A 330 -30.18 -23.25 1.65
CA VAL A 330 -29.19 -23.98 2.43
C VAL A 330 -29.76 -24.19 3.81
N GLU A 331 -29.83 -25.44 4.25
CA GLU A 331 -30.41 -25.81 5.54
C GLU A 331 -29.40 -26.62 6.37
N ASN A 332 -29.16 -26.17 7.61
CA ASN A 332 -28.33 -26.87 8.60
C ASN A 332 -26.96 -27.30 8.07
N LEU A 333 -26.36 -26.50 7.22
CA LEU A 333 -25.05 -26.80 6.62
C LEU A 333 -24.00 -26.92 7.73
N GLU A 334 -23.26 -28.03 7.73
CA GLU A 334 -22.18 -28.31 8.67
C GLU A 334 -20.97 -28.84 7.90
N LYS A 335 -19.78 -28.45 8.30
CA LYS A 335 -18.52 -28.98 7.76
C LYS A 335 -17.48 -29.08 8.84
N SER A 336 -16.84 -30.24 8.89
CA SER A 336 -15.67 -30.53 9.72
C SER A 336 -14.55 -31.06 8.84
N TYR A 337 -13.33 -30.73 9.19
CA TYR A 337 -12.12 -31.41 8.75
C TYR A 337 -11.52 -32.14 9.97
N ASN A 338 -10.32 -31.80 10.41
CA ASN A 338 -9.78 -32.29 11.67
C ASN A 338 -10.44 -31.61 12.89
N THR A 339 -10.99 -30.42 12.68
CA THR A 339 -11.76 -29.64 13.65
C THR A 339 -13.07 -29.18 13.01
N LEU A 340 -14.06 -28.87 13.84
CA LEU A 340 -15.33 -28.30 13.39
C LEU A 340 -15.07 -26.92 12.77
N LEU A 341 -15.43 -26.72 11.50
CA LEU A 341 -15.25 -25.46 10.78
C LEU A 341 -16.45 -24.54 10.95
N PHE A 342 -17.66 -25.06 10.73
CA PHE A 342 -18.92 -24.37 10.98
C PHE A 342 -20.06 -25.38 11.15
N LYS A 343 -21.16 -24.94 11.78
CA LYS A 343 -22.33 -25.76 12.10
C LYS A 343 -23.60 -24.94 12.03
N ASN A 344 -24.69 -25.59 11.60
CA ASN A 344 -26.05 -25.05 11.59
C ASN A 344 -26.19 -23.74 10.77
N ILE A 345 -25.53 -23.64 9.63
CA ILE A 345 -25.68 -22.50 8.73
C ILE A 345 -26.90 -22.74 7.85
N SER A 346 -27.89 -21.84 7.93
CA SER A 346 -29.09 -21.87 7.10
C SER A 346 -29.35 -20.49 6.53
N PHE A 347 -29.60 -20.38 5.23
CA PHE A 347 -29.97 -19.16 4.54
C PHE A 347 -30.63 -19.47 3.19
N GLU A 348 -31.37 -18.51 2.69
CA GLU A 348 -32.01 -18.55 1.37
C GLU A 348 -31.54 -17.38 0.52
N ILE A 349 -31.45 -17.58 -0.77
CA ILE A 349 -31.15 -16.52 -1.75
C ILE A 349 -32.24 -16.52 -2.83
N LYS A 350 -32.87 -15.38 -3.02
CA LYS A 350 -33.88 -15.15 -4.04
C LYS A 350 -33.28 -14.53 -5.30
N ARG A 351 -34.01 -14.65 -6.39
CA ARG A 351 -33.59 -14.08 -7.66
C ARG A 351 -33.39 -12.56 -7.56
N GLY A 352 -32.19 -12.10 -7.98
CA GLY A 352 -31.82 -10.69 -7.97
C GLY A 352 -31.25 -10.19 -6.64
N GLU A 353 -31.15 -11.03 -5.61
CA GLU A 353 -30.48 -10.66 -4.36
C GLU A 353 -28.95 -10.74 -4.50
N HIS A 354 -28.29 -9.79 -3.86
CA HIS A 354 -26.85 -9.75 -3.69
C HIS A 354 -26.51 -10.07 -2.22
N VAL A 355 -25.89 -11.22 -1.99
CA VAL A 355 -25.55 -11.69 -0.64
C VAL A 355 -24.05 -11.71 -0.45
N ALA A 356 -23.55 -11.14 0.66
CA ALA A 356 -22.16 -11.17 1.03
C ALA A 356 -21.92 -12.09 2.24
N ILE A 357 -20.93 -12.98 2.16
CA ILE A 357 -20.48 -13.81 3.28
C ILE A 357 -19.29 -13.10 3.94
N ILE A 358 -19.47 -12.65 5.19
CA ILE A 358 -18.48 -11.90 5.96
C ILE A 358 -18.03 -12.73 7.16
N GLY A 359 -16.79 -12.57 7.59
CA GLY A 359 -16.23 -13.23 8.78
C GLY A 359 -14.69 -13.24 8.73
N ASP A 360 -14.08 -13.66 9.82
CA ASP A 360 -12.63 -13.72 9.97
C ASP A 360 -11.96 -14.75 9.03
N ASN A 361 -10.65 -14.67 8.88
CA ASN A 361 -9.92 -15.64 8.07
C ASN A 361 -9.95 -17.04 8.73
N GLY A 362 -10.13 -18.08 7.91
CA GLY A 362 -10.23 -19.47 8.41
C GLY A 362 -11.63 -19.91 8.84
N THR A 363 -12.63 -19.04 8.90
CA THR A 363 -14.01 -19.40 9.32
C THR A 363 -14.81 -20.22 8.29
N GLY A 364 -14.22 -20.52 7.13
CA GLY A 364 -14.85 -21.42 6.15
C GLY A 364 -15.67 -20.72 5.05
N LYS A 365 -15.57 -19.40 4.86
CA LYS A 365 -16.26 -18.65 3.79
C LYS A 365 -16.10 -19.28 2.41
N THR A 366 -14.86 -19.54 2.01
CA THR A 366 -14.55 -20.20 0.73
C THR A 366 -15.07 -21.64 0.67
N THR A 367 -15.10 -22.33 1.81
CA THR A 367 -15.63 -23.71 1.90
C THR A 367 -17.13 -23.73 1.66
N ILE A 368 -17.88 -22.76 2.21
CA ILE A 368 -19.33 -22.62 1.93
C ILE A 368 -19.55 -22.44 0.43
N LEU A 369 -18.83 -21.52 -0.22
CA LEU A 369 -18.94 -21.30 -1.68
C LEU A 369 -18.56 -22.57 -2.47
N LYS A 370 -17.55 -23.33 -2.05
CA LYS A 370 -17.17 -24.61 -2.70
C LYS A 370 -18.25 -25.67 -2.55
N ILE A 371 -18.89 -25.75 -1.39
CA ILE A 371 -20.00 -26.69 -1.15
C ILE A 371 -21.19 -26.35 -2.03
N ILE A 372 -21.58 -25.06 -2.11
CA ILE A 372 -22.67 -24.59 -2.96
C ILE A 372 -22.42 -24.93 -4.44
N ASN A 373 -21.16 -24.87 -4.86
CA ASN A 373 -20.77 -25.21 -6.24
C ASN A 373 -20.48 -26.73 -6.44
N GLY A 374 -20.70 -27.56 -5.41
CA GLY A 374 -20.46 -29.01 -5.51
C GLY A 374 -18.99 -29.43 -5.67
N LEU A 375 -18.07 -28.58 -5.21
CA LEU A 375 -16.62 -28.82 -5.29
C LEU A 375 -16.03 -29.47 -4.03
N VAL A 376 -16.78 -29.56 -2.95
CA VAL A 376 -16.39 -30.15 -1.64
C VAL A 376 -17.57 -30.85 -0.98
#